data_33b51d48dfa44b81464cebc0ae80b59d
#
_entry.id   33b51d48dfa44b81464cebc0ae80b59d
#
_cell.length_a   1.000
_cell.length_b   1.000
_cell.length_c   1.000
_cell.angle_alpha   90.00
_cell.angle_beta   90.00
_cell.angle_gamma   90.00
#
_symmetry.space_group_name_H-M   'P 1'
#
loop_
_entity.id
_entity.type
_entity.pdbx_description
1 polymer ?
#
loop_
_entity_poly.entity_id
_entity_poly.type
_entity_poly.pdbx_seq_one_letter_code
_entity_poly.pdbx_strand_id
1 'polypeptide(L)'
;MILLIFLNIHLHKPMYFLLGQLSLIDLNYISTIVPKMAYNYLFGNKSILFIGCGVQSFFFLTLAGAEALLLASMAYDRYVAICFPLHYSIKITRRVCVLMIIGSWIMGSINSCAHTTYSLHIPYCRSRAINHFFCDVPAMLTLACIDTWVYEYTVFVSTTLFLLCPFIGIVCSYGRVLCVVHHMNSTEGKKKAYSTCRTHLTVVTFYYAPFVYTYLRPRSLRSPTEDKVLAVFYTILTPMFNPIIYSLRNKEVMGALRRVIQRICFVKM
;
A
#
# COMPACT_ATOMS: atom_id res chain seq x y z
N MET A 1 -5.94 -11.04 -9.43
CA MET A 1 -6.96 -10.68 -8.43
C MET A 1 -8.08 -9.84 -9.02
N ILE A 2 -7.84 -8.72 -9.68
CA ILE A 2 -8.87 -7.81 -10.26
C ILE A 2 -9.85 -8.55 -11.16
N LEU A 3 -9.36 -9.27 -12.17
CA LEU A 3 -10.19 -10.05 -13.08
C LEU A 3 -11.03 -11.12 -12.36
N LEU A 4 -10.45 -11.78 -11.37
CA LEU A 4 -11.16 -12.81 -10.60
C LEU A 4 -12.34 -12.22 -9.81
N ILE A 5 -12.16 -11.04 -9.20
CA ILE A 5 -13.23 -10.33 -8.48
C ILE A 5 -14.29 -9.85 -9.46
N PHE A 6 -13.89 -9.33 -10.62
CA PHE A 6 -14.83 -8.83 -11.63
C PHE A 6 -15.69 -9.95 -12.23
N LEU A 7 -15.10 -11.09 -12.55
CA LEU A 7 -15.77 -12.22 -13.21
C LEU A 7 -16.62 -13.08 -12.25
N ASN A 8 -16.46 -12.95 -10.94
CA ASN A 8 -17.12 -13.83 -9.98
C ASN A 8 -18.08 -13.07 -9.07
N ILE A 9 -19.38 -13.21 -9.32
CA ILE A 9 -20.45 -12.51 -8.59
C ILE A 9 -20.42 -12.78 -7.06
N HIS A 10 -19.92 -13.94 -6.63
CA HIS A 10 -19.79 -14.29 -5.21
C HIS A 10 -18.73 -13.44 -4.50
N LEU A 11 -17.82 -12.80 -5.25
CA LEU A 11 -16.80 -11.89 -4.75
C LEU A 11 -17.24 -10.40 -4.79
N HIS A 12 -18.50 -10.11 -5.11
CA HIS A 12 -19.02 -8.74 -5.13
C HIS A 12 -19.44 -8.24 -3.72
N LYS A 13 -18.67 -8.61 -2.68
CA LYS A 13 -18.84 -8.11 -1.31
C LYS A 13 -17.94 -6.87 -1.09
N PRO A 14 -18.29 -5.98 -0.15
CA PRO A 14 -17.54 -4.74 0.11
C PRO A 14 -16.02 -4.96 0.28
N MET A 15 -15.62 -5.94 1.07
CA MET A 15 -14.21 -6.27 1.29
C MET A 15 -13.45 -6.58 -0.01
N TYR A 16 -14.05 -7.35 -0.93
CA TYR A 16 -13.37 -7.70 -2.18
C TYR A 16 -13.25 -6.52 -3.12
N PHE A 17 -14.16 -5.55 -3.01
CA PHE A 17 -14.09 -4.31 -3.74
C PHE A 17 -12.86 -3.48 -3.30
N LEU A 18 -12.64 -3.35 -1.99
CA LEU A 18 -11.42 -2.73 -1.43
C LEU A 18 -10.16 -3.50 -1.81
N LEU A 19 -10.21 -4.84 -1.77
CA LEU A 19 -9.10 -5.70 -2.18
C LEU A 19 -8.77 -5.59 -3.67
N GLY A 20 -9.77 -5.38 -4.53
CA GLY A 20 -9.58 -5.10 -5.95
C GLY A 20 -8.82 -3.79 -6.17
N GLN A 21 -9.12 -2.76 -5.39
CA GLN A 21 -8.40 -1.48 -5.42
C GLN A 21 -6.96 -1.60 -4.90
N LEU A 22 -6.74 -2.38 -3.84
CA LEU A 22 -5.38 -2.68 -3.38
C LEU A 22 -4.55 -3.34 -4.48
N SER A 23 -5.13 -4.34 -5.18
CA SER A 23 -4.45 -4.99 -6.30
C SER A 23 -4.19 -4.05 -7.50
N LEU A 24 -5.03 -3.03 -7.70
CA LEU A 24 -4.80 -1.99 -8.70
C LEU A 24 -3.64 -1.08 -8.29
N ILE A 25 -3.55 -0.70 -7.03
CA ILE A 25 -2.43 0.07 -6.49
C ILE A 25 -1.13 -0.73 -6.65
N ASP A 26 -1.10 -2.01 -6.26
CA ASP A 26 0.04 -2.91 -6.42
C ASP A 26 0.56 -2.95 -7.86
N LEU A 27 -0.36 -3.07 -8.82
CA LEU A 27 -0.02 -3.09 -10.25
C LEU A 27 0.59 -1.76 -10.70
N ASN A 28 0.02 -0.63 -10.27
CA ASN A 28 0.55 0.70 -10.58
C ASN A 28 1.92 0.93 -9.95
N TYR A 29 2.17 0.45 -8.74
CA TYR A 29 3.50 0.51 -8.10
C TYR A 29 4.56 -0.16 -8.97
N ILE A 30 4.32 -1.41 -9.34
CA ILE A 30 5.25 -2.17 -10.17
C ILE A 30 5.45 -1.45 -11.51
N SER A 31 4.38 -0.96 -12.14
CA SER A 31 4.43 -0.27 -13.44
C SER A 31 5.17 1.07 -13.38
N THR A 32 5.17 1.75 -12.25
CA THR A 32 5.84 3.05 -12.08
C THR A 32 7.35 2.91 -11.90
N ILE A 33 7.82 1.84 -11.28
CA ILE A 33 9.23 1.71 -10.84
C ILE A 33 9.99 0.66 -11.66
N VAL A 34 9.43 -0.55 -11.77
CA VAL A 34 10.15 -1.72 -12.32
C VAL A 34 10.56 -1.57 -13.78
N PRO A 35 9.73 -1.05 -14.71
CA PRO A 35 10.13 -0.94 -16.11
C PRO A 35 11.35 -0.05 -16.30
N LYS A 36 11.41 1.09 -15.63
CA LYS A 36 12.56 2.01 -15.70
C LYS A 36 13.80 1.43 -15.04
N MET A 37 13.62 0.77 -13.89
CA MET A 37 14.71 0.07 -13.19
C MET A 37 15.30 -1.04 -14.07
N ALA A 38 14.45 -1.88 -14.68
CA ALA A 38 14.87 -2.96 -15.56
C ALA A 38 15.58 -2.43 -16.82
N TYR A 39 15.04 -1.39 -17.46
CA TYR A 39 15.67 -0.72 -18.59
C TYR A 39 17.08 -0.22 -18.24
N ASN A 40 17.22 0.49 -17.11
CA ASN A 40 18.49 1.02 -16.67
C ASN A 40 19.53 -0.10 -16.41
N TYR A 41 19.07 -1.23 -15.87
CA TYR A 41 19.94 -2.38 -15.61
C TYR A 41 20.39 -3.09 -16.90
N LEU A 42 19.45 -3.34 -17.82
CA LEU A 42 19.71 -4.10 -19.04
C LEU A 42 20.56 -3.32 -20.07
N PHE A 43 20.32 -2.02 -20.19
CA PHE A 43 20.99 -1.18 -21.20
C PHE A 43 22.13 -0.34 -20.64
N GLY A 44 22.41 -0.41 -19.33
CA GLY A 44 23.50 0.35 -18.70
C GLY A 44 23.25 1.87 -18.64
N ASN A 45 22.15 2.37 -19.18
CA ASN A 45 21.81 3.79 -19.19
C ASN A 45 21.02 4.16 -17.92
N LYS A 46 21.75 4.67 -16.91
CA LYS A 46 21.21 5.02 -15.58
C LYS A 46 20.75 6.48 -15.50
N SER A 47 20.13 7.02 -16.54
CA SER A 47 19.65 8.39 -16.57
C SER A 47 18.13 8.48 -16.52
N ILE A 48 17.63 9.56 -15.94
CA ILE A 48 16.24 9.96 -15.94
C ILE A 48 16.14 11.46 -16.15
N LEU A 49 15.15 11.92 -16.91
CA LEU A 49 14.85 13.35 -17.02
C LEU A 49 14.35 13.90 -15.69
N PHE A 50 14.68 15.14 -15.36
CA PHE A 50 14.24 15.79 -14.12
C PHE A 50 12.72 15.76 -13.95
N ILE A 51 11.98 16.11 -15.01
CA ILE A 51 10.51 16.02 -15.02
C ILE A 51 10.04 14.57 -14.85
N GLY A 52 10.68 13.62 -15.53
CA GLY A 52 10.39 12.19 -15.38
C GLY A 52 10.59 11.68 -13.95
N CYS A 53 11.60 12.20 -13.27
CA CYS A 53 11.85 11.95 -11.85
C CYS A 53 10.69 12.49 -10.98
N GLY A 54 10.23 13.71 -11.23
CA GLY A 54 9.09 14.30 -10.55
C GLY A 54 7.80 13.50 -10.76
N VAL A 55 7.52 13.08 -11.99
CA VAL A 55 6.35 12.24 -12.33
C VAL A 55 6.42 10.89 -11.60
N GLN A 56 7.58 10.24 -11.58
CA GLN A 56 7.77 8.98 -10.87
C GLN A 56 7.54 9.15 -9.36
N SER A 57 8.10 10.20 -8.78
CA SER A 57 7.92 10.53 -7.36
C SER A 57 6.45 10.84 -7.02
N PHE A 58 5.75 11.59 -7.89
CA PHE A 58 4.33 11.88 -7.75
C PHE A 58 3.49 10.60 -7.68
N PHE A 59 3.63 9.71 -8.64
CA PHE A 59 2.86 8.47 -8.64
C PHE A 59 3.23 7.57 -7.46
N PHE A 60 4.51 7.47 -7.14
CA PHE A 60 4.97 6.71 -5.97
C PHE A 60 4.32 7.19 -4.68
N LEU A 61 4.38 8.48 -4.37
CA LEU A 61 3.80 9.06 -3.15
C LEU A 61 2.27 8.98 -3.12
N THR A 62 1.61 9.17 -4.29
CA THR A 62 0.16 9.00 -4.41
C THR A 62 -0.28 7.59 -4.04
N LEU A 63 0.41 6.59 -4.62
CA LEU A 63 0.11 5.17 -4.38
C LEU A 63 0.39 4.79 -2.92
N ALA A 64 1.51 5.28 -2.35
CA ALA A 64 1.83 5.06 -0.95
C ALA A 64 0.73 5.62 -0.02
N GLY A 65 0.34 6.86 -0.19
CA GLY A 65 -0.72 7.47 0.62
C GLY A 65 -2.07 6.77 0.46
N ALA A 66 -2.44 6.43 -0.78
CA ALA A 66 -3.69 5.73 -1.08
C ALA A 66 -3.72 4.32 -0.47
N GLU A 67 -2.61 3.57 -0.54
CA GLU A 67 -2.50 2.23 0.04
C GLU A 67 -2.62 2.26 1.56
N ALA A 68 -1.93 3.19 2.25
CA ALA A 68 -2.03 3.33 3.70
C ALA A 68 -3.47 3.55 4.17
N LEU A 69 -4.20 4.48 3.53
CA LEU A 69 -5.59 4.78 3.86
C LEU A 69 -6.54 3.63 3.49
N LEU A 70 -6.26 2.93 2.39
CA LEU A 70 -7.05 1.78 1.97
C LEU A 70 -6.89 0.60 2.94
N LEU A 71 -5.68 0.32 3.43
CA LEU A 71 -5.44 -0.68 4.45
C LEU A 71 -6.19 -0.35 5.76
N ALA A 72 -6.22 0.93 6.15
CA ALA A 72 -7.02 1.36 7.30
C ALA A 72 -8.52 1.18 7.06
N SER A 73 -9.01 1.46 5.86
CA SER A 73 -10.41 1.22 5.46
C SER A 73 -10.77 -0.27 5.52
N MET A 74 -9.85 -1.15 5.10
CA MET A 74 -10.02 -2.60 5.20
C MET A 74 -10.00 -3.09 6.65
N ALA A 75 -9.19 -2.49 7.53
CA ALA A 75 -9.22 -2.79 8.96
C ALA A 75 -10.54 -2.37 9.60
N TYR A 76 -11.08 -1.22 9.23
CA TYR A 76 -12.41 -0.77 9.65
C TYR A 76 -13.53 -1.69 9.16
N ASP A 77 -13.48 -2.12 7.89
CA ASP A 77 -14.42 -3.13 7.36
C ASP A 77 -14.40 -4.41 8.21
N ARG A 78 -13.23 -4.93 8.55
CA ARG A 78 -13.09 -6.10 9.42
C ARG A 78 -13.62 -5.87 10.83
N TYR A 79 -13.33 -4.72 11.42
CA TYR A 79 -13.85 -4.33 12.72
C TYR A 79 -15.38 -4.32 12.73
N VAL A 80 -16.01 -3.69 11.76
CA VAL A 80 -17.48 -3.66 11.68
C VAL A 80 -18.07 -5.05 11.43
N ALA A 81 -17.45 -5.86 10.57
CA ALA A 81 -17.91 -7.21 10.24
C ALA A 81 -17.88 -8.17 11.45
N ILE A 82 -16.91 -8.02 12.33
CA ILE A 82 -16.71 -8.92 13.47
C ILE A 82 -17.40 -8.40 14.73
N CYS A 83 -17.28 -7.09 15.02
CA CYS A 83 -17.83 -6.51 16.24
C CYS A 83 -19.32 -6.13 16.12
N PHE A 84 -19.80 -5.85 14.91
CA PHE A 84 -21.19 -5.43 14.66
C PHE A 84 -21.86 -6.19 13.49
N PRO A 85 -21.92 -7.53 13.54
CA PRO A 85 -22.36 -8.34 12.40
C PRO A 85 -23.79 -8.00 11.93
N LEU A 86 -24.69 -7.68 12.84
CA LEU A 86 -26.07 -7.31 12.52
C LEU A 86 -26.18 -5.93 11.83
N HIS A 87 -25.23 -5.04 12.02
CA HIS A 87 -25.23 -3.70 11.45
C HIS A 87 -24.27 -3.58 10.26
N TYR A 88 -23.58 -4.66 9.89
CA TYR A 88 -22.55 -4.64 8.84
C TYR A 88 -23.10 -4.13 7.50
N SER A 89 -24.19 -4.67 7.02
CA SER A 89 -24.80 -4.30 5.74
C SER A 89 -25.32 -2.85 5.70
N ILE A 90 -25.60 -2.26 6.86
CA ILE A 90 -26.04 -0.86 6.98
C ILE A 90 -24.83 0.07 7.01
N LYS A 91 -23.77 -0.30 7.76
CA LYS A 91 -22.57 0.53 7.94
C LYS A 91 -21.60 0.47 6.76
N ILE A 92 -21.43 -0.71 6.17
CA ILE A 92 -20.48 -0.94 5.07
C ILE A 92 -21.27 -1.19 3.78
N THR A 93 -21.80 -0.13 3.22
CA THR A 93 -22.49 -0.15 1.93
C THR A 93 -21.50 0.03 0.78
N ARG A 94 -21.89 -0.32 -0.44
CA ARG A 94 -21.10 -0.08 -1.65
C ARG A 94 -20.72 1.41 -1.80
N ARG A 95 -21.64 2.31 -1.44
CA ARG A 95 -21.40 3.77 -1.46
C ARG A 95 -20.28 4.16 -0.50
N VAL A 96 -20.29 3.63 0.73
CA VAL A 96 -19.25 3.88 1.73
C VAL A 96 -17.88 3.38 1.23
N CYS A 97 -17.81 2.19 0.64
CA CYS A 97 -16.56 1.69 0.06
C CYS A 97 -16.04 2.57 -1.09
N VAL A 98 -16.92 3.04 -1.97
CA VAL A 98 -16.55 3.98 -3.05
C VAL A 98 -16.00 5.28 -2.49
N LEU A 99 -16.65 5.84 -1.46
CA LEU A 99 -16.16 7.05 -0.78
C LEU A 99 -14.80 6.85 -0.10
N MET A 100 -14.58 5.70 0.55
CA MET A 100 -13.29 5.35 1.13
C MET A 100 -12.18 5.27 0.07
N ILE A 101 -12.47 4.64 -1.07
CA ILE A 101 -11.54 4.53 -2.19
C ILE A 101 -11.22 5.91 -2.77
N ILE A 102 -12.24 6.66 -3.15
CA ILE A 102 -12.07 8.01 -3.74
C ILE A 102 -11.31 8.92 -2.75
N GLY A 103 -11.68 8.90 -1.47
CA GLY A 103 -11.00 9.66 -0.43
C GLY A 103 -9.53 9.28 -0.30
N SER A 104 -9.20 7.99 -0.34
CA SER A 104 -7.82 7.51 -0.28
C SER A 104 -6.98 8.02 -1.46
N TRP A 105 -7.50 7.95 -2.69
CA TRP A 105 -6.83 8.45 -3.88
C TRP A 105 -6.67 9.98 -3.87
N ILE A 106 -7.71 10.73 -3.51
CA ILE A 106 -7.66 12.21 -3.45
C ILE A 106 -6.63 12.65 -2.40
N MET A 107 -6.69 12.10 -1.19
CA MET A 107 -5.78 12.48 -0.12
C MET A 107 -4.32 12.12 -0.44
N GLY A 108 -4.08 10.93 -0.99
CA GLY A 108 -2.76 10.53 -1.47
C GLY A 108 -2.24 11.46 -2.57
N SER A 109 -3.09 11.84 -3.53
CA SER A 109 -2.72 12.75 -4.63
C SER A 109 -2.42 14.17 -4.15
N ILE A 110 -3.20 14.72 -3.22
CA ILE A 110 -2.96 16.05 -2.64
C ILE A 110 -1.61 16.07 -1.91
N ASN A 111 -1.36 15.08 -1.06
CA ASN A 111 -0.09 14.96 -0.34
C ASN A 111 1.09 14.84 -1.31
N SER A 112 0.96 14.00 -2.32
CA SER A 112 1.97 13.79 -3.35
C SER A 112 2.24 15.04 -4.17
N CYS A 113 1.19 15.76 -4.56
CA CYS A 113 1.31 17.02 -5.31
C CYS A 113 2.12 18.05 -4.52
N ALA A 114 1.83 18.23 -3.23
CA ALA A 114 2.58 19.14 -2.37
C ALA A 114 4.07 18.79 -2.29
N HIS A 115 4.39 17.51 -2.01
CA HIS A 115 5.77 17.06 -1.90
C HIS A 115 6.54 17.13 -3.24
N THR A 116 5.92 16.71 -4.32
CA THR A 116 6.56 16.71 -5.65
C THR A 116 6.80 18.14 -6.13
N THR A 117 5.82 19.02 -5.97
CA THR A 117 5.98 20.43 -6.34
C THR A 117 7.12 21.08 -5.57
N TYR A 118 7.16 20.88 -4.26
CA TYR A 118 8.26 21.40 -3.45
C TYR A 118 9.61 20.83 -3.88
N SER A 119 9.70 19.53 -4.05
CA SER A 119 10.93 18.83 -4.46
C SER A 119 11.46 19.32 -5.82
N LEU A 120 10.58 19.63 -6.76
CA LEU A 120 10.98 20.17 -8.07
C LEU A 120 11.50 21.60 -8.02
N HIS A 121 11.20 22.37 -6.97
CA HIS A 121 11.67 23.74 -6.81
C HIS A 121 12.95 23.87 -5.96
N ILE A 122 13.41 22.78 -5.36
CA ILE A 122 14.69 22.79 -4.61
C ILE A 122 15.87 22.90 -5.59
N PRO A 123 16.85 23.80 -5.32
CA PRO A 123 18.07 23.85 -6.11
C PRO A 123 18.99 22.66 -5.77
N TYR A 124 19.26 21.83 -6.75
CA TYR A 124 20.16 20.67 -6.65
C TYR A 124 21.51 21.01 -7.31
N CYS A 125 22.60 21.10 -6.56
CA CYS A 125 23.92 21.46 -7.07
C CYS A 125 25.08 20.57 -6.63
N ARG A 126 24.86 19.67 -5.65
CA ARG A 126 25.94 18.83 -5.12
C ARG A 126 26.36 17.71 -6.08
N SER A 127 25.40 17.05 -6.71
CA SER A 127 25.62 15.98 -7.67
C SER A 127 24.39 15.85 -8.58
N ARG A 128 24.60 15.30 -9.77
CA ARG A 128 23.50 14.91 -10.68
C ARG A 128 23.15 13.43 -10.58
N ALA A 129 23.77 12.71 -9.64
CA ALA A 129 23.54 11.28 -9.44
C ALA A 129 22.80 11.00 -8.13
N ILE A 130 21.61 10.43 -8.23
CA ILE A 130 20.84 9.93 -7.10
C ILE A 130 21.32 8.53 -6.76
N ASN A 131 21.75 8.30 -5.52
CA ASN A 131 22.19 6.97 -5.07
C ASN A 131 21.01 6.07 -4.71
N HIS A 132 20.07 5.94 -5.67
CA HIS A 132 18.85 5.12 -5.53
C HIS A 132 18.40 4.57 -6.90
N PHE A 133 17.52 3.55 -6.92
CA PHE A 133 17.04 2.97 -8.19
C PHE A 133 15.72 3.60 -8.71
N PHE A 134 15.11 4.47 -7.93
CA PHE A 134 14.00 5.34 -8.33
C PHE A 134 14.13 6.71 -7.65
N CYS A 135 13.29 7.67 -8.05
CA CYS A 135 13.30 9.02 -7.50
C CYS A 135 12.59 9.08 -6.14
N ASP A 136 13.34 8.74 -5.11
CA ASP A 136 12.88 8.83 -3.73
C ASP A 136 13.23 10.16 -3.10
N VAL A 137 12.27 10.79 -2.44
CA VAL A 137 12.44 12.14 -1.84
C VAL A 137 13.60 12.22 -0.87
N PRO A 138 13.77 11.30 0.11
CA PRO A 138 14.92 11.32 0.99
C PRO A 138 16.27 11.27 0.28
N ALA A 139 16.37 10.46 -0.78
CA ALA A 139 17.60 10.36 -1.57
C ALA A 139 17.87 11.64 -2.39
N MET A 140 16.83 12.28 -2.92
CA MET A 140 16.94 13.54 -3.63
C MET A 140 17.39 14.69 -2.72
N LEU A 141 16.89 14.77 -1.50
CA LEU A 141 17.25 15.82 -0.55
C LEU A 141 18.75 15.84 -0.19
N THR A 142 19.44 14.73 -0.32
CA THR A 142 20.91 14.70 -0.10
C THR A 142 21.70 15.51 -1.12
N LEU A 143 21.10 15.83 -2.27
CA LEU A 143 21.70 16.58 -3.38
C LEU A 143 21.35 18.07 -3.34
N ALA A 144 20.51 18.52 -2.42
CA ALA A 144 20.11 19.91 -2.27
C ALA A 144 21.27 20.80 -1.81
N CYS A 145 21.29 22.06 -2.29
CA CYS A 145 22.29 23.07 -1.96
C CYS A 145 21.87 23.97 -0.81
N ILE A 146 20.61 23.96 -0.49
CA ILE A 146 20.02 24.74 0.61
C ILE A 146 19.83 23.86 1.83
N ASP A 147 19.60 24.51 2.97
CA ASP A 147 19.16 23.81 4.16
C ASP A 147 17.73 23.25 3.94
N THR A 148 17.59 21.95 4.12
CA THR A 148 16.34 21.22 3.85
C THR A 148 15.53 20.89 5.11
N TRP A 149 15.91 21.43 6.28
CA TRP A 149 15.28 21.07 7.55
C TRP A 149 13.76 21.35 7.57
N VAL A 150 13.32 22.46 6.98
CA VAL A 150 11.89 22.82 6.89
C VAL A 150 11.14 21.77 6.08
N TYR A 151 11.72 21.33 4.97
CA TYR A 151 11.11 20.30 4.14
C TYR A 151 11.15 18.92 4.80
N GLU A 152 12.25 18.57 5.44
CA GLU A 152 12.36 17.33 6.22
C GLU A 152 11.32 17.28 7.34
N TYR A 153 11.08 18.41 8.03
CA TYR A 153 10.00 18.55 9.00
C TYR A 153 8.62 18.38 8.36
N THR A 154 8.40 18.96 7.18
CA THR A 154 7.14 18.79 6.43
C THR A 154 6.92 17.33 6.03
N VAL A 155 7.96 16.64 5.56
CA VAL A 155 7.91 15.20 5.28
C VAL A 155 7.60 14.41 6.55
N PHE A 156 8.23 14.74 7.67
CA PHE A 156 7.95 14.08 8.95
C PHE A 156 6.49 14.27 9.39
N VAL A 157 5.96 15.49 9.32
CA VAL A 157 4.55 15.78 9.69
C VAL A 157 3.59 15.04 8.75
N SER A 158 3.81 15.11 7.44
CA SER A 158 2.94 14.43 6.48
C SER A 158 2.99 12.91 6.64
N THR A 159 4.18 12.35 6.87
CA THR A 159 4.34 10.91 7.15
C THR A 159 3.60 10.51 8.42
N THR A 160 3.67 11.34 9.45
CA THR A 160 2.89 11.10 10.69
C THR A 160 1.40 11.09 10.39
N LEU A 161 0.88 12.04 9.65
CA LEU A 161 -0.55 12.13 9.32
C LEU A 161 -1.03 11.00 8.40
N PHE A 162 -0.27 10.69 7.35
CA PHE A 162 -0.69 9.74 6.31
C PHE A 162 -0.25 8.29 6.57
N LEU A 163 0.70 8.06 7.47
CA LEU A 163 1.21 6.73 7.81
C LEU A 163 0.87 6.34 9.26
N LEU A 164 1.28 7.15 10.26
CA LEU A 164 1.06 6.77 11.67
C LEU A 164 -0.40 6.86 12.10
N CYS A 165 -1.16 7.89 11.72
CA CYS A 165 -2.57 7.99 12.10
C CYS A 165 -3.41 6.83 11.55
N PRO A 166 -3.33 6.45 10.25
CA PRO A 166 -3.98 5.24 9.76
C PRO A 166 -3.51 3.97 10.45
N PHE A 167 -2.21 3.84 10.75
CA PHE A 167 -1.65 2.69 11.47
C PHE A 167 -2.23 2.56 12.88
N ILE A 168 -2.33 3.66 13.64
CA ILE A 168 -2.98 3.68 14.94
C ILE A 168 -4.44 3.24 14.83
N GLY A 169 -5.17 3.73 13.83
CA GLY A 169 -6.53 3.31 13.53
C GLY A 169 -6.65 1.79 13.28
N ILE A 170 -5.69 1.21 12.55
CA ILE A 170 -5.60 -0.24 12.32
C ILE A 170 -5.37 -0.97 13.63
N VAL A 171 -4.39 -0.55 14.44
CA VAL A 171 -4.07 -1.18 15.73
C VAL A 171 -5.26 -1.13 16.68
N CYS A 172 -5.94 0.02 16.79
CA CYS A 172 -7.14 0.16 17.60
C CYS A 172 -8.28 -0.75 17.12
N SER A 173 -8.51 -0.81 15.80
CA SER A 173 -9.52 -1.68 15.20
C SER A 173 -9.26 -3.14 15.52
N TYR A 174 -8.04 -3.62 15.34
CA TYR A 174 -7.69 -5.01 15.64
C TYR A 174 -7.61 -5.31 17.12
N GLY A 175 -7.22 -4.36 17.97
CA GLY A 175 -7.31 -4.50 19.41
C GLY A 175 -8.74 -4.79 19.87
N ARG A 176 -9.70 -4.03 19.36
CA ARG A 176 -11.14 -4.27 19.62
C ARG A 176 -11.62 -5.60 19.05
N VAL A 177 -11.23 -5.94 17.84
CA VAL A 177 -11.56 -7.23 17.23
C VAL A 177 -11.05 -8.40 18.07
N LEU A 178 -9.80 -8.35 18.52
CA LEU A 178 -9.21 -9.40 19.37
C LEU A 178 -9.95 -9.55 20.70
N CYS A 179 -10.32 -8.44 21.34
CA CYS A 179 -11.14 -8.46 22.57
C CYS A 179 -12.47 -9.17 22.32
N VAL A 180 -13.20 -8.84 21.25
CA VAL A 180 -14.49 -9.46 20.92
C VAL A 180 -14.31 -10.95 20.60
N VAL A 181 -13.33 -11.30 19.78
CA VAL A 181 -13.05 -12.69 19.40
C VAL A 181 -12.68 -13.55 20.60
N HIS A 182 -11.94 -12.98 21.57
CA HIS A 182 -11.61 -13.71 22.80
C HIS A 182 -12.87 -14.13 23.59
N HIS A 183 -13.91 -13.31 23.60
CA HIS A 183 -15.16 -13.56 24.33
C HIS A 183 -16.21 -14.35 23.51
N MET A 184 -15.96 -14.66 22.22
CA MET A 184 -16.88 -15.47 21.43
C MET A 184 -16.98 -16.91 21.99
N ASN A 185 -18.16 -17.50 22.01
CA ASN A 185 -18.35 -18.89 22.46
C ASN A 185 -18.03 -19.90 21.36
N SER A 186 -18.16 -19.53 20.08
CA SER A 186 -17.95 -20.43 18.95
C SER A 186 -16.47 -20.59 18.63
N THR A 187 -15.93 -21.81 18.83
CA THR A 187 -14.54 -22.14 18.46
C THR A 187 -14.28 -21.99 16.96
N GLU A 188 -15.23 -22.36 16.12
CA GLU A 188 -15.12 -22.23 14.66
C GLU A 188 -15.12 -20.76 14.24
N GLY A 189 -16.00 -19.97 14.84
CA GLY A 189 -16.06 -18.50 14.64
C GLY A 189 -14.75 -17.83 15.04
N LYS A 190 -14.17 -18.18 16.19
CA LYS A 190 -12.83 -17.70 16.62
C LYS A 190 -11.77 -18.02 15.58
N LYS A 191 -11.66 -19.29 15.15
CA LYS A 191 -10.64 -19.73 14.18
C LYS A 191 -10.74 -18.97 12.85
N LYS A 192 -11.97 -18.75 12.37
CA LYS A 192 -12.23 -17.98 11.13
C LYS A 192 -11.83 -16.52 11.29
N ALA A 193 -12.20 -15.87 12.40
CA ALA A 193 -11.86 -14.49 12.69
C ALA A 193 -10.33 -14.30 12.80
N TYR A 194 -9.64 -15.14 13.57
CA TYR A 194 -8.17 -15.08 13.69
C TYR A 194 -7.47 -15.29 12.35
N SER A 195 -7.92 -16.22 11.52
CA SER A 195 -7.34 -16.46 10.19
C SER A 195 -7.44 -15.22 9.30
N THR A 196 -8.59 -14.56 9.31
CA THR A 196 -8.82 -13.34 8.51
C THR A 196 -7.97 -12.17 9.02
N CYS A 197 -7.95 -11.94 10.34
CA CYS A 197 -7.16 -10.88 10.96
C CYS A 197 -5.66 -11.08 10.70
N ARG A 198 -5.16 -12.29 10.87
CA ARG A 198 -3.75 -12.63 10.62
C ARG A 198 -3.34 -12.31 9.19
N THR A 199 -4.19 -12.62 8.21
CA THR A 199 -3.91 -12.34 6.80
C THR A 199 -3.72 -10.86 6.56
N HIS A 200 -4.66 -10.03 7.04
CA HIS A 200 -4.58 -8.58 6.86
C HIS A 200 -3.42 -7.98 7.66
N LEU A 201 -3.21 -8.38 8.91
CA LEU A 201 -2.09 -7.91 9.73
C LEU A 201 -0.73 -8.26 9.12
N THR A 202 -0.61 -9.41 8.44
CA THR A 202 0.61 -9.74 7.69
C THR A 202 0.88 -8.70 6.60
N VAL A 203 -0.12 -8.36 5.78
CA VAL A 203 0.02 -7.34 4.73
C VAL A 203 0.33 -5.97 5.33
N VAL A 204 -0.39 -5.56 6.38
CA VAL A 204 -0.13 -4.30 7.11
C VAL A 204 1.31 -4.24 7.61
N THR A 205 1.84 -5.32 8.17
CA THR A 205 3.22 -5.37 8.66
C THR A 205 4.23 -5.22 7.52
N PHE A 206 4.04 -5.95 6.41
CA PHE A 206 4.93 -5.85 5.24
C PHE A 206 4.93 -4.47 4.60
N TYR A 207 3.80 -3.77 4.67
CA TYR A 207 3.68 -2.40 4.17
C TYR A 207 4.26 -1.38 5.16
N TYR A 208 3.73 -1.33 6.39
CA TYR A 208 4.04 -0.24 7.34
C TYR A 208 5.46 -0.32 7.92
N ALA A 209 5.99 -1.51 8.21
CA ALA A 209 7.29 -1.61 8.88
C ALA A 209 8.45 -1.01 8.06
N PRO A 210 8.62 -1.31 6.75
CA PRO A 210 9.66 -0.69 5.95
C PRO A 210 9.44 0.82 5.77
N PHE A 211 8.19 1.25 5.56
CA PHE A 211 7.87 2.67 5.40
C PHE A 211 8.17 3.49 6.65
N VAL A 212 7.70 3.04 7.82
CA VAL A 212 7.96 3.69 9.11
C VAL A 212 9.45 3.80 9.34
N TYR A 213 10.19 2.71 9.13
CA TYR A 213 11.63 2.71 9.33
C TYR A 213 12.36 3.65 8.35
N THR A 214 11.95 3.73 7.10
CA THR A 214 12.59 4.59 6.08
C THR A 214 12.30 6.07 6.34
N TYR A 215 11.04 6.43 6.58
CA TYR A 215 10.62 7.84 6.56
C TYR A 215 10.64 8.53 7.92
N LEU A 216 10.53 7.78 9.03
CA LEU A 216 10.59 8.35 10.40
C LEU A 216 11.98 8.26 11.03
N ARG A 217 12.91 7.55 10.41
CA ARG A 217 14.29 7.46 10.89
C ARG A 217 15.02 8.80 10.71
N PRO A 218 15.72 9.31 11.75
CA PRO A 218 16.52 10.53 11.66
C PRO A 218 17.58 10.43 10.56
N ARG A 219 17.89 11.56 9.93
CA ARG A 219 18.87 11.63 8.83
C ARG A 219 20.24 11.09 9.23
N SER A 220 20.67 11.32 10.47
CA SER A 220 21.94 10.84 11.02
C SER A 220 22.10 9.32 11.02
N LEU A 221 20.99 8.58 11.00
CA LEU A 221 20.96 7.12 11.02
C LEU A 221 20.67 6.51 9.64
N ARG A 222 20.55 7.32 8.59
CA ARG A 222 20.24 6.82 7.23
C ARG A 222 21.48 6.25 6.57
N SER A 223 21.27 5.09 5.93
CA SER A 223 22.28 4.41 5.10
C SER A 223 21.71 4.19 3.70
N PRO A 224 22.37 4.69 2.63
CA PRO A 224 21.88 4.50 1.26
C PRO A 224 21.69 3.03 0.86
N THR A 225 22.50 2.13 1.41
CA THR A 225 22.36 0.69 1.14
C THR A 225 21.14 0.10 1.81
N GLU A 226 20.89 0.41 3.06
CA GLU A 226 19.69 -0.03 3.79
C GLU A 226 18.41 0.56 3.16
N ASP A 227 18.44 1.84 2.80
CA ASP A 227 17.31 2.52 2.18
C ASP A 227 16.92 1.86 0.84
N LYS A 228 17.90 1.44 0.02
CA LYS A 228 17.64 0.68 -1.21
C LYS A 228 17.02 -0.70 -0.93
N VAL A 229 17.55 -1.42 0.06
CA VAL A 229 17.01 -2.74 0.43
C VAL A 229 15.55 -2.61 0.91
N LEU A 230 15.29 -1.66 1.79
CA LEU A 230 13.92 -1.39 2.27
C LEU A 230 13.00 -0.96 1.13
N ALA A 231 13.51 -0.15 0.21
CA ALA A 231 12.77 0.27 -0.97
C ALA A 231 12.35 -0.91 -1.86
N VAL A 232 13.20 -1.93 -2.04
CA VAL A 232 12.81 -3.17 -2.75
C VAL A 232 11.64 -3.86 -2.03
N PHE A 233 11.63 -3.86 -0.69
CA PHE A 233 10.53 -4.46 0.06
C PHE A 233 9.21 -3.77 -0.23
N TYR A 234 9.09 -2.46 -0.07
CA TYR A 234 7.80 -1.78 -0.21
C TYR A 234 7.40 -1.48 -1.66
N THR A 235 8.34 -1.41 -2.60
CA THR A 235 8.00 -1.12 -4.01
C THR A 235 7.82 -2.37 -4.87
N ILE A 236 8.43 -3.49 -4.53
CA ILE A 236 8.44 -4.70 -5.35
C ILE A 236 7.85 -5.89 -4.58
N LEU A 237 8.43 -6.23 -3.41
CA LEU A 237 8.05 -7.46 -2.71
C LEU A 237 6.65 -7.36 -2.11
N THR A 238 6.29 -6.27 -1.46
CA THR A 238 4.95 -6.08 -0.87
C THR A 238 3.86 -6.14 -1.95
N PRO A 239 3.92 -5.39 -3.07
CA PRO A 239 2.95 -5.51 -4.15
C PRO A 239 2.86 -6.91 -4.77
N MET A 240 3.96 -7.65 -4.83
CA MET A 240 3.94 -9.04 -5.28
C MET A 240 3.26 -9.98 -4.28
N PHE A 241 3.53 -9.81 -2.99
CA PHE A 241 3.00 -10.68 -1.96
C PHE A 241 1.54 -10.41 -1.62
N ASN A 242 1.05 -9.19 -1.74
CA ASN A 242 -0.34 -8.84 -1.45
C ASN A 242 -1.34 -9.74 -2.17
N PRO A 243 -1.33 -9.88 -3.52
CA PRO A 243 -2.25 -10.79 -4.22
C PRO A 243 -2.08 -12.25 -3.81
N ILE A 244 -0.87 -12.68 -3.55
CA ILE A 244 -0.56 -14.08 -3.15
C ILE A 244 -1.13 -14.37 -1.76
N ILE A 245 -0.86 -13.51 -0.78
CA ILE A 245 -1.32 -13.68 0.60
C ILE A 245 -2.85 -13.71 0.65
N TYR A 246 -3.51 -12.77 -0.03
CA TYR A 246 -4.96 -12.72 -0.06
C TYR A 246 -5.59 -13.86 -0.87
N SER A 247 -4.95 -14.32 -1.95
CA SER A 247 -5.46 -15.45 -2.72
C SER A 247 -5.34 -16.77 -1.97
N LEU A 248 -4.15 -17.09 -1.45
CA LEU A 248 -3.88 -18.40 -0.83
C LEU A 248 -4.61 -18.57 0.51
N ARG A 249 -4.80 -17.51 1.27
CA ARG A 249 -5.42 -17.56 2.59
C ARG A 249 -6.93 -17.38 2.59
N ASN A 250 -7.51 -16.83 1.54
CA ASN A 250 -8.95 -16.62 1.44
C ASN A 250 -9.62 -17.79 0.69
N LYS A 251 -10.39 -18.60 1.42
CA LYS A 251 -11.09 -19.77 0.87
C LYS A 251 -12.06 -19.42 -0.26
N GLU A 252 -12.75 -18.27 -0.19
CA GLU A 252 -13.68 -17.81 -1.24
C GLU A 252 -12.93 -17.46 -2.53
N VAL A 253 -11.81 -16.74 -2.41
CA VAL A 253 -10.93 -16.37 -3.53
C VAL A 253 -10.32 -17.63 -4.15
N MET A 254 -9.80 -18.54 -3.33
CA MET A 254 -9.22 -19.79 -3.81
C MET A 254 -10.27 -20.68 -4.49
N GLY A 255 -11.48 -20.76 -3.96
CA GLY A 255 -12.60 -21.46 -4.60
C GLY A 255 -13.00 -20.85 -5.94
N ALA A 256 -13.00 -19.51 -6.04
CA ALA A 256 -13.26 -18.81 -7.29
C ALA A 256 -12.15 -19.08 -8.34
N LEU A 257 -10.90 -19.04 -7.92
CA LEU A 257 -9.74 -19.34 -8.77
C LEU A 257 -9.80 -20.77 -9.33
N ARG A 258 -10.10 -21.74 -8.47
CA ARG A 258 -10.25 -23.14 -8.92
C ARG A 258 -11.36 -23.31 -9.96
N ARG A 259 -12.52 -22.65 -9.77
CA ARG A 259 -13.62 -22.69 -10.76
C ARG A 259 -13.21 -22.10 -12.11
N VAL A 260 -12.45 -20.99 -12.11
CA VAL A 260 -11.95 -20.37 -13.37
C VAL A 260 -10.96 -21.32 -14.05
N ILE A 261 -10.00 -21.88 -13.32
CA ILE A 261 -9.01 -22.82 -13.87
C ILE A 261 -9.73 -24.04 -14.48
N GLN A 262 -10.68 -24.63 -13.76
CA GLN A 262 -11.45 -25.77 -14.25
C GLN A 262 -12.18 -25.44 -15.56
N ARG A 263 -12.85 -24.27 -15.63
CA ARG A 263 -13.52 -23.86 -16.89
C ARG A 263 -12.55 -23.73 -18.05
N ILE A 264 -11.36 -23.17 -17.84
CA ILE A 264 -10.34 -23.01 -18.89
C ILE A 264 -9.80 -24.39 -19.34
N CYS A 265 -9.59 -25.31 -18.40
CA CYS A 265 -9.14 -26.66 -18.70
C CYS A 265 -10.20 -27.48 -19.46
N PHE A 266 -11.48 -27.34 -19.09
CA PHE A 266 -12.57 -28.06 -19.78
C PHE A 266 -12.91 -27.49 -21.17
N VAL A 267 -12.56 -26.25 -21.48
CA VAL A 267 -12.74 -25.67 -22.82
C VAL A 267 -11.65 -26.13 -23.78
N LYS A 268 -10.56 -26.73 -23.29
CA LYS A 268 -9.46 -27.26 -24.12
C LYS A 268 -9.55 -28.75 -24.42
N MET A 269 -10.59 -29.45 -23.96
CA MET A 269 -10.96 -30.81 -24.39
C MET A 269 -12.21 -30.78 -25.26
#